data_64e99585a08037eca3750cc403a2cea3
#
_entry.id   64e99585a08037eca3750cc403a2cea3
#
_cell.length_a   1.000
_cell.length_b   1.000
_cell.length_c   1.000
_cell.angle_alpha   90.00
_cell.angle_beta   90.00
_cell.angle_gamma   90.00
#
_symmetry.space_group_name_H-M   'P 1'
#
loop_
_entity.id
_entity.type
_entity.pdbx_description
1 polymer ?
#
loop_
_entity_poly.entity_id
_entity_poly.type
_entity_poly.pdbx_seq_one_letter_code
_entity_poly.pdbx_strand_id
1 'polypeptide(L)'
;MVSRPSRVVVFGGDIRKLARDLAGLDDLELFGSTGQTGQGELRRVSAALRAGAVQQVCLVIRWAGHGEVDVIRKLCRALGVACRSFHSIGAVRRWLRGDVS
;
A
#
# COMPACT_ATOMS: atom_id res chain seq x y z
N MET A 1 -25.53 10.96 0.24
CA MET A 1 -24.40 11.16 0.38
C MET A 1 -23.51 10.16 0.06
N VAL A 2 -22.60 10.41 -0.47
CA VAL A 2 -21.73 9.51 -0.96
C VAL A 2 -20.74 9.17 0.02
N SER A 3 -20.58 7.97 0.31
CA SER A 3 -19.51 7.62 1.12
C SER A 3 -18.27 7.76 0.35
N ARG A 4 -17.29 8.35 0.90
CA ARG A 4 -16.03 8.44 0.27
C ARG A 4 -15.45 7.12 0.17
N PRO A 5 -14.89 6.82 -0.96
CA PRO A 5 -14.13 5.62 -1.09
C PRO A 5 -12.97 5.70 -0.15
N SER A 6 -12.65 4.61 0.40
CA SER A 6 -11.58 4.58 1.31
C SER A 6 -10.29 4.71 0.63
N ARG A 7 -9.35 5.16 1.38
CA ARG A 7 -8.01 5.32 0.89
C ARG A 7 -7.35 3.98 0.69
N VAL A 8 -6.58 3.89 -0.36
CA VAL A 8 -5.78 2.72 -0.66
C VAL A 8 -4.32 3.04 -0.34
N VAL A 9 -3.69 2.18 0.43
CA VAL A 9 -2.28 2.32 0.76
C VAL A 9 -1.48 1.40 -0.16
N VAL A 10 -0.43 1.93 -0.79
CA VAL A 10 0.49 1.15 -1.59
C VAL A 10 1.85 1.21 -0.92
N PHE A 11 2.40 0.05 -0.61
CA PHE A 11 3.66 -0.06 0.11
C PHE A 11 4.66 -0.90 -0.67
N GLY A 12 5.84 -0.37 -0.88
CA GLY A 12 6.94 -1.14 -1.46
C GLY A 12 7.71 -0.35 -2.50
N GLY A 13 9.02 -0.49 -2.49
CA GLY A 13 9.89 0.10 -3.49
C GLY A 13 10.20 1.56 -3.24
N ASP A 14 10.60 2.23 -4.30
CA ASP A 14 11.02 3.63 -4.25
C ASP A 14 9.78 4.51 -4.33
N ILE A 15 9.63 5.40 -3.36
CA ILE A 15 8.46 6.29 -3.29
C ILE A 15 8.32 7.15 -4.54
N ARG A 16 9.42 7.56 -5.13
CA ARG A 16 9.37 8.37 -6.35
C ARG A 16 8.84 7.59 -7.53
N LYS A 17 9.24 6.33 -7.61
CA LYS A 17 8.76 5.47 -8.68
C LYS A 17 7.28 5.15 -8.50
N LEU A 18 6.85 4.91 -7.26
CA LEU A 18 5.44 4.72 -6.98
C LEU A 18 4.63 5.94 -7.40
N ALA A 19 5.09 7.12 -7.04
CA ALA A 19 4.38 8.35 -7.37
C ALA A 19 4.27 8.54 -8.87
N ARG A 20 5.35 8.23 -9.60
CA ARG A 20 5.34 8.38 -11.05
C ARG A 20 4.45 7.36 -11.73
N ASP A 21 4.57 6.10 -11.33
CA ASP A 21 3.87 5.03 -12.02
C ASP A 21 2.39 4.97 -11.68
N LEU A 22 2.02 5.52 -10.53
CA LEU A 22 0.62 5.55 -10.11
C LEU A 22 0.00 6.94 -10.22
N ALA A 23 0.66 7.82 -10.93
CA ALA A 23 0.13 9.16 -11.14
C ALA A 23 -1.22 9.09 -11.85
N GLY A 24 -2.11 9.99 -11.49
CA GLY A 24 -3.44 10.03 -12.07
C GLY A 24 -4.48 9.19 -11.37
N LEU A 25 -4.06 8.38 -10.40
CA LEU A 25 -5.00 7.59 -9.61
C LEU A 25 -5.25 8.32 -8.29
N ASP A 26 -6.50 8.39 -7.91
CA ASP A 26 -6.92 9.14 -6.72
C ASP A 26 -6.98 8.28 -5.48
N ASP A 27 -6.97 8.96 -4.35
CA ASP A 27 -7.16 8.31 -3.04
C ASP A 27 -6.10 7.29 -2.70
N LEU A 28 -4.89 7.52 -3.16
CA LEU A 28 -3.77 6.65 -2.84
C LEU A 28 -2.85 7.31 -1.83
N GLU A 29 -2.35 6.50 -0.93
CA GLU A 29 -1.30 6.93 -0.03
C GLU A 29 -0.11 6.01 -0.27
N LEU A 30 1.02 6.57 -0.63
CA LEU A 30 2.18 5.80 -1.06
C LEU A 30 3.26 5.79 0.00
N PHE A 31 3.82 4.61 0.24
CA PHE A 31 4.89 4.45 1.20
C PHE A 31 6.00 3.63 0.56
N GLY A 32 7.20 4.19 0.55
CA GLY A 32 8.34 3.47 0.02
C GLY A 32 8.88 2.47 1.02
N SER A 33 9.50 1.43 0.52
CA SER A 33 10.19 0.46 1.34
C SER A 33 11.62 0.41 0.88
N THR A 34 12.45 1.28 1.45
CA THR A 34 13.86 1.20 1.16
C THR A 34 14.50 0.61 2.38
N GLY A 35 15.40 -0.25 2.23
CA GLY A 35 16.03 -0.89 3.37
C GLY A 35 16.71 0.08 4.31
N GLN A 36 16.90 1.31 3.89
CA GLN A 36 17.64 2.27 4.67
C GLN A 36 16.80 3.10 5.60
N THR A 37 15.56 3.38 5.22
CA THR A 37 14.70 4.17 6.06
C THR A 37 13.70 3.32 6.82
N GLY A 38 13.66 2.09 6.47
CA GLY A 38 12.81 1.03 6.92
C GLY A 38 11.77 1.32 7.95
N GLN A 39 12.19 1.60 9.16
CA GLN A 39 11.26 1.65 10.27
C GLN A 39 10.33 2.85 10.25
N GLY A 40 10.78 3.95 9.68
CA GLY A 40 9.96 5.15 9.64
C GLY A 40 8.71 4.98 8.79
N GLU A 41 8.88 4.39 7.62
CA GLU A 41 7.74 4.17 6.73
C GLU A 41 6.79 3.12 7.28
N LEU A 42 7.32 2.07 7.87
CA LEU A 42 6.49 1.05 8.47
C LEU A 42 5.63 1.65 9.58
N ARG A 43 6.20 2.54 10.37
CA ARG A 43 5.49 3.21 11.43
C ARG A 43 4.35 4.06 10.88
N ARG A 44 4.61 4.75 9.77
CA ARG A 44 3.61 5.61 9.15
C ARG A 44 2.47 4.80 8.57
N VAL A 45 2.78 3.67 7.94
CA VAL A 45 1.75 2.76 7.43
C VAL A 45 0.90 2.24 8.57
N SER A 46 1.55 1.84 9.66
CA SER A 46 0.84 1.32 10.81
C SER A 46 -0.10 2.37 11.40
N ALA A 47 0.36 3.61 11.48
CA ALA A 47 -0.47 4.70 11.99
C ALA A 47 -1.67 4.95 11.09
N ALA A 48 -1.47 4.92 9.77
CA ALA A 48 -2.56 5.13 8.83
C ALA A 48 -3.61 4.02 8.96
N LEU A 49 -3.16 2.78 9.11
CA LEU A 49 -4.07 1.67 9.27
C LEU A 49 -4.87 1.79 10.57
N ARG A 50 -4.22 2.18 11.65
CA ARG A 50 -4.89 2.30 12.94
C ARG A 50 -5.85 3.46 12.98
N ALA A 51 -5.63 4.47 12.15
CA ALA A 51 -6.56 5.59 12.06
C ALA A 51 -7.90 5.21 11.43
N GLY A 52 -7.96 4.04 10.78
CA GLY A 52 -9.23 3.54 10.26
C GLY A 52 -9.65 4.12 8.94
N ALA A 53 -8.78 4.86 8.28
CA ALA A 53 -9.13 5.50 7.02
C ALA A 53 -8.74 4.68 5.80
N VAL A 54 -8.22 3.47 6.01
CA VAL A 54 -7.70 2.65 4.92
C VAL A 54 -8.56 1.41 4.77
N GLN A 55 -9.03 1.13 3.57
CA GLN A 55 -9.78 -0.08 3.29
C GLN A 55 -8.98 -1.13 2.57
N GLN A 56 -7.94 -0.73 1.88
CA GLN A 56 -7.18 -1.67 1.07
C GLN A 56 -5.70 -1.35 1.15
N VAL A 57 -4.89 -2.37 1.33
CA VAL A 57 -3.44 -2.26 1.28
C VAL A 57 -2.94 -3.09 0.12
N CYS A 58 -2.11 -2.48 -0.70
CA CYS A 58 -1.44 -3.16 -1.82
C CYS A 58 0.05 -3.24 -1.51
N LEU A 59 0.57 -4.44 -1.42
CA LEU A 59 1.98 -4.66 -1.13
C LEU A 59 2.71 -5.03 -2.40
N VAL A 60 3.75 -4.28 -2.74
CA VAL A 60 4.59 -4.61 -3.88
C VAL A 60 5.73 -5.46 -3.33
N ILE A 61 5.51 -6.76 -3.30
CA ILE A 61 6.38 -7.67 -2.57
C ILE A 61 7.78 -7.78 -3.14
N ARG A 62 7.92 -7.50 -4.43
CA ARG A 62 9.24 -7.57 -5.05
C ARG A 62 10.21 -6.57 -4.45
N TRP A 63 9.69 -5.44 -3.98
CA TRP A 63 10.52 -4.36 -3.49
C TRP A 63 10.33 -4.06 -2.01
N ALA A 64 9.60 -4.89 -1.32
CA ALA A 64 9.34 -4.69 0.10
C ALA A 64 10.13 -5.72 0.91
N GLY A 65 10.55 -5.34 2.09
CA GLY A 65 11.23 -6.25 2.99
C GLY A 65 10.28 -7.29 3.55
N HIS A 66 10.77 -8.52 3.73
CA HIS A 66 9.95 -9.60 4.23
C HIS A 66 9.37 -9.30 5.60
N GLY A 67 10.17 -8.72 6.47
CA GLY A 67 9.71 -8.41 7.81
C GLY A 67 8.62 -7.34 7.80
N GLU A 68 8.78 -6.36 6.93
CA GLU A 68 7.80 -5.28 6.81
C GLU A 68 6.48 -5.81 6.27
N VAL A 69 6.54 -6.64 5.25
CA VAL A 69 5.35 -7.24 4.66
C VAL A 69 4.59 -8.04 5.71
N ASP A 70 5.31 -8.80 6.51
CA ASP A 70 4.71 -9.64 7.52
C ASP A 70 3.98 -8.82 8.58
N VAL A 71 4.61 -7.73 9.04
CA VAL A 71 4.01 -6.86 10.04
C VAL A 71 2.74 -6.23 9.47
N ILE A 72 2.79 -5.74 8.24
CA ILE A 72 1.63 -5.09 7.62
C ILE A 72 0.49 -6.09 7.43
N ARG A 73 0.81 -7.30 6.99
CA ARG A 73 -0.23 -8.32 6.82
C ARG A 73 -0.92 -8.67 8.12
N LYS A 74 -0.15 -8.82 9.17
CA LYS A 74 -0.70 -9.13 10.48
C LYS A 74 -1.57 -8.00 10.99
N LEU A 75 -1.14 -6.78 10.79
CA LEU A 75 -1.90 -5.63 11.23
C LEU A 75 -3.21 -5.50 10.44
N CYS A 76 -3.16 -5.71 9.14
CA CYS A 76 -4.36 -5.68 8.32
C CYS A 76 -5.36 -6.73 8.79
N ARG A 77 -4.88 -7.92 9.09
CA ARG A 77 -5.75 -8.99 9.58
C ARG A 77 -6.40 -8.59 10.90
N ALA A 78 -5.62 -8.00 11.79
CA ALA A 78 -6.15 -7.60 13.10
C ALA A 78 -7.17 -6.49 12.99
N LEU A 79 -7.02 -5.61 12.02
CA LEU A 79 -7.90 -4.46 11.84
C LEU A 79 -9.03 -4.68 10.83
N GLY A 80 -9.06 -5.83 10.19
CA GLY A 80 -10.08 -6.11 9.19
C GLY A 80 -9.88 -5.37 7.88
N VAL A 81 -8.64 -5.01 7.55
CA VAL A 81 -8.34 -4.28 6.32
C VAL A 81 -7.90 -5.27 5.25
N ALA A 82 -8.44 -5.11 4.04
CA ALA A 82 -8.06 -5.97 2.93
C ALA A 82 -6.59 -5.72 2.57
N CYS A 83 -5.86 -6.79 2.33
CA CYS A 83 -4.44 -6.70 2.02
C CYS A 83 -4.13 -7.64 0.85
N ARG A 84 -3.51 -7.11 -0.18
CA ARG A 84 -3.22 -7.88 -1.36
C ARG A 84 -1.77 -7.66 -1.79
N SER A 85 -1.14 -8.73 -2.24
CA SER A 85 0.24 -8.67 -2.70
C SER A 85 0.31 -8.63 -4.21
N PHE A 86 1.27 -7.87 -4.73
CA PHE A 86 1.49 -7.74 -6.15
C PHE A 86 2.97 -7.88 -6.45
N HIS A 87 3.29 -8.40 -7.61
CA HIS A 87 4.68 -8.56 -8.00
C HIS A 87 5.33 -7.27 -8.49
N SER A 88 4.53 -6.33 -8.97
CA SER A 88 5.09 -5.12 -9.53
C SER A 88 4.15 -3.96 -9.35
N ILE A 89 4.69 -2.76 -9.51
CA ILE A 89 3.89 -1.55 -9.46
C ILE A 89 2.90 -1.52 -10.61
N GLY A 90 3.30 -2.03 -11.77
CA GLY A 90 2.40 -2.12 -12.91
C GLY A 90 1.17 -2.98 -12.63
N ALA A 91 1.36 -4.06 -11.88
CA ALA A 91 0.24 -4.91 -11.50
C ALA A 91 -0.73 -4.18 -10.58
N VAL A 92 -0.21 -3.40 -9.64
CA VAL A 92 -1.04 -2.58 -8.77
C VAL A 92 -1.85 -1.59 -9.58
N ARG A 93 -1.19 -0.93 -10.53
CA ARG A 93 -1.85 0.07 -11.35
C ARG A 93 -2.99 -0.54 -12.15
N ARG A 94 -2.77 -1.68 -12.76
CA ARG A 94 -3.82 -2.35 -13.53
C ARG A 94 -5.00 -2.73 -12.65
N TRP A 95 -4.70 -3.24 -11.47
CA TRP A 95 -5.75 -3.66 -10.55
C TRP A 95 -6.57 -2.47 -10.09
N LEU A 96 -5.92 -1.35 -9.77
CA LEU A 96 -6.61 -0.15 -9.31
C LEU A 96 -7.46 0.47 -10.40
N ARG A 97 -7.04 0.34 -11.65
CA ARG A 97 -7.80 0.86 -12.77
C ARG A 97 -8.92 -0.06 -13.22
N GLY A 98 -9.01 -1.24 -12.62
CA GLY A 98 -10.02 -2.19 -13.01
C GLY A 98 -9.71 -2.95 -14.29
N ASP A 99 -8.46 -2.94 -14.71
CA ASP A 99 -8.04 -3.62 -15.94
C ASP A 99 -7.73 -5.08 -15.72
N VAL A 100 -7.86 -5.55 -14.54
CA VAL A 100 -7.53 -6.92 -14.23
C VAL A 100 -8.71 -7.80 -14.40
N SER A 101 -8.50 -8.87 -15.02
CA SER A 101 -9.56 -9.85 -15.16
C SER A 101 -9.37 -10.98 -14.17
#